data_63ab30be9dd62801b79fe4f557e1c169
#
_entry.id   63ab30be9dd62801b79fe4f557e1c169
#
_cell.length_a   1.000
_cell.length_b   1.000
_cell.length_c   1.000
_cell.angle_alpha   90.00
_cell.angle_beta   90.00
_cell.angle_gamma   90.00
#
_symmetry.space_group_name_H-M   'P 1'
#
loop_
_entity.id
_entity.type
_entity.pdbx_description
1 polymer ?
#
loop_
_entity_poly.entity_id
_entity_poly.type
_entity_poly.pdbx_seq_one_letter_code
_entity_poly.pdbx_strand_id
1 'polypeptide(L)'
;LEDLEAMPEIPSLGPEPPIVRIPEGWFLMGSDASEPGQDNERPVHRVWIDAFELAACQVTNAEYAKFLAADSHHKGHRKPLHWDDPNFSHPEQPVVAPSWFDAVAYCEWLSALTHKRYRLPTEAEWERAARGGAEQKLYPWGDAPLESLENYASRWKTAPERVGRAERNAYGLFDIGANVHEWCADWFDADYYHVSPERNPQGPPEGKRKSSRGGSWRHQTKVSRCAARSSIPPEFQYADYGFRVARDLAR
;
A
#
# COMPACT_ATOMS: atom_id res chain seq x y z
N LEU A 1 12.34 16.16 31.89
CA LEU A 1 10.97 15.62 31.86
C LEU A 1 10.14 16.62 31.05
N GLU A 2 10.39 16.66 29.75
CA GLU A 2 9.67 17.50 28.80
C GLU A 2 8.87 16.61 27.87
N ASP A 3 7.67 16.98 27.76
CA ASP A 3 6.55 16.58 26.94
C ASP A 3 6.90 15.69 25.75
N LEU A 4 6.65 14.39 25.91
CA LEU A 4 6.28 13.54 24.79
C LEU A 4 4.93 14.06 24.28
N GLU A 5 4.98 14.91 23.26
CA GLU A 5 3.77 15.27 22.50
C GLU A 5 3.08 13.97 22.10
N ALA A 6 1.92 13.77 22.69
CA ALA A 6 1.04 12.67 22.34
C ALA A 6 0.82 12.69 20.82
N MET A 7 1.26 11.64 20.14
CA MET A 7 0.92 11.45 18.74
C MET A 7 -0.61 11.56 18.63
N PRO A 8 -1.14 12.25 17.64
CA PRO A 8 -2.58 12.34 17.47
C PRO A 8 -3.12 10.90 17.36
N GLU A 9 -3.94 10.52 18.32
CA GLU A 9 -4.75 9.30 18.21
C GLU A 9 -5.48 9.38 16.86
N ILE A 10 -5.29 8.38 16.01
CA ILE A 10 -6.06 8.24 14.79
C ILE A 10 -7.44 7.75 15.21
N PRO A 11 -8.45 8.60 15.36
CA PRO A 11 -9.76 8.15 15.84
C PRO A 11 -10.49 7.47 14.68
N SER A 12 -10.44 6.16 14.62
CA SER A 12 -11.37 5.41 13.79
C SER A 12 -12.69 5.23 14.55
N LEU A 13 -13.46 6.28 14.62
CA LEU A 13 -14.82 6.26 15.18
C LEU A 13 -15.89 5.77 14.18
N GLY A 14 -15.47 5.29 13.00
CA GLY A 14 -16.37 4.82 11.96
C GLY A 14 -15.85 3.58 11.24
N PRO A 15 -16.60 3.06 10.26
CA PRO A 15 -16.14 1.96 9.42
C PRO A 15 -15.05 2.40 8.41
N GLU A 16 -14.88 3.69 8.20
CA GLU A 16 -13.97 4.26 7.22
C GLU A 16 -12.59 4.53 7.82
N PRO A 17 -11.50 4.17 7.13
CA PRO A 17 -10.15 4.53 7.55
C PRO A 17 -9.91 6.04 7.40
N PRO A 18 -8.94 6.61 8.11
CA PRO A 18 -8.43 7.95 7.82
C PRO A 18 -7.96 8.05 6.37
N ILE A 19 -8.45 9.07 5.67
CA ILE A 19 -8.23 9.25 4.23
C ILE A 19 -7.41 10.51 3.96
N VAL A 20 -6.47 10.41 3.03
CA VAL A 20 -5.65 11.51 2.51
C VAL A 20 -6.03 11.76 1.06
N ARG A 21 -6.27 13.01 0.70
CA ARG A 21 -6.46 13.40 -0.70
C ARG A 21 -5.11 13.51 -1.41
N ILE A 22 -4.95 12.78 -2.51
CA ILE A 22 -3.81 12.86 -3.40
C ILE A 22 -4.21 13.78 -4.58
N PRO A 23 -3.50 14.89 -4.78
CA PRO A 23 -3.85 15.84 -5.82
C PRO A 23 -3.58 15.27 -7.22
N GLU A 24 -4.37 15.68 -8.18
CA GLU A 24 -4.12 15.39 -9.60
C GLU A 24 -2.80 15.98 -10.07
N GLY A 25 -2.22 15.39 -11.09
CA GLY A 25 -1.03 15.96 -11.72
C GLY A 25 -0.15 14.94 -12.42
N TRP A 26 0.84 15.48 -13.10
CA TRP A 26 1.91 14.73 -13.74
C TRP A 26 2.97 14.29 -12.74
N PHE A 27 3.56 13.14 -12.99
CA PHE A 27 4.80 12.70 -12.33
C PHE A 27 5.60 11.79 -13.26
N LEU A 28 6.86 11.58 -12.93
CA LEU A 28 7.72 10.63 -13.59
C LEU A 28 7.64 9.28 -12.87
N MET A 29 7.10 8.27 -13.54
CA MET A 29 6.95 6.91 -13.03
C MET A 29 8.13 6.03 -13.47
N GLY A 30 8.62 5.21 -12.55
CA GLY A 30 9.73 4.31 -12.81
C GLY A 30 11.07 4.83 -12.32
N SER A 31 12.15 4.12 -12.65
CA SER A 31 13.54 4.48 -12.35
C SER A 31 14.36 4.57 -13.61
N ASP A 32 15.30 5.52 -13.66
CA ASP A 32 16.24 5.62 -14.77
C ASP A 32 17.46 4.70 -14.59
N ALA A 33 18.35 4.65 -15.60
CA ALA A 33 19.51 3.77 -15.58
C ALA A 33 20.58 4.18 -14.55
N SER A 34 20.56 5.41 -14.04
CA SER A 34 21.47 5.91 -13.01
C SER A 34 21.03 5.53 -11.59
N GLU A 35 19.76 5.16 -11.41
CA GLU A 35 19.22 4.74 -10.15
C GLU A 35 19.33 3.21 -9.94
N PRO A 36 19.47 2.74 -8.68
CA PRO A 36 19.32 1.33 -8.39
C PRO A 36 17.89 0.90 -8.75
N GLY A 37 17.75 -0.04 -9.67
CA GLY A 37 16.42 -0.48 -10.12
C GLY A 37 16.52 -1.69 -11.04
N GLN A 38 15.37 -2.30 -11.32
CA GLN A 38 15.23 -3.44 -12.21
C GLN A 38 14.75 -2.98 -13.60
N ASP A 39 14.95 -3.81 -14.60
CA ASP A 39 14.52 -3.50 -15.98
C ASP A 39 13.01 -3.28 -16.10
N ASN A 40 12.21 -3.96 -15.25
CA ASN A 40 10.76 -3.80 -15.23
C ASN A 40 10.28 -2.44 -14.67
N GLU A 41 11.18 -1.63 -14.12
CA GLU A 41 10.92 -0.27 -13.66
C GLU A 41 11.20 0.77 -14.77
N ARG A 42 11.58 0.33 -15.95
CA ARG A 42 12.04 1.16 -17.09
C ARG A 42 11.15 0.97 -18.31
N PRO A 43 11.08 1.98 -19.18
CA PRO A 43 11.67 3.31 -19.04
C PRO A 43 10.95 4.19 -18.02
N VAL A 44 11.64 5.20 -17.50
CA VAL A 44 10.96 6.33 -16.85
C VAL A 44 10.04 6.97 -17.86
N HIS A 45 8.80 7.21 -17.49
CA HIS A 45 7.81 7.79 -18.36
C HIS A 45 6.88 8.73 -17.61
N ARG A 46 6.30 9.66 -18.33
CA ARG A 46 5.42 10.67 -17.77
C ARG A 46 4.00 10.10 -17.63
N VAL A 47 3.43 10.23 -16.43
CA VAL A 47 2.09 9.74 -16.13
C VAL A 47 1.26 10.84 -15.47
N TRP A 48 0.03 11.01 -15.93
CA TRP A 48 -1.00 11.81 -15.27
C TRP A 48 -1.90 10.93 -14.43
N ILE A 49 -2.14 11.33 -13.19
CA ILE A 49 -3.13 10.73 -12.30
C ILE A 49 -4.15 11.80 -11.93
N ASP A 50 -5.43 11.48 -12.08
CA ASP A 50 -6.52 12.30 -11.57
C ASP A 50 -6.50 12.30 -10.03
N ALA A 51 -7.08 13.33 -9.41
CA ALA A 51 -7.16 13.37 -7.97
C ALA A 51 -7.97 12.17 -7.43
N PHE A 52 -7.47 11.56 -6.37
CA PHE A 52 -8.12 10.45 -5.68
C PHE A 52 -7.84 10.54 -4.19
N GLU A 53 -8.43 9.64 -3.43
CA GLU A 53 -8.21 9.53 -1.99
C GLU A 53 -7.57 8.18 -1.66
N LEU A 54 -6.64 8.18 -0.70
CA LEU A 54 -5.91 6.99 -0.28
C LEU A 54 -5.93 6.90 1.25
N ALA A 55 -6.13 5.70 1.78
CA ALA A 55 -6.04 5.50 3.22
C ALA A 55 -4.66 5.90 3.76
N ALA A 56 -4.64 6.65 4.85
CA ALA A 56 -3.40 7.13 5.47
C ALA A 56 -2.48 5.99 5.90
N CYS A 57 -3.07 4.85 6.29
CA CYS A 57 -2.38 3.63 6.71
C CYS A 57 -2.85 2.41 5.91
N GLN A 58 -2.12 1.31 6.03
CA GLN A 58 -2.59 -0.01 5.61
C GLN A 58 -3.82 -0.42 6.43
N VAL A 59 -4.68 -1.27 5.85
CA VAL A 59 -5.84 -1.83 6.55
C VAL A 59 -5.36 -2.66 7.75
N THR A 60 -5.90 -2.35 8.91
CA THR A 60 -5.54 -2.99 10.19
C THR A 60 -6.33 -4.26 10.46
N ASN A 61 -5.84 -5.08 11.37
CA ASN A 61 -6.59 -6.25 11.86
C ASN A 61 -7.94 -5.85 12.46
N ALA A 62 -8.02 -4.74 13.19
CA ALA A 62 -9.28 -4.25 13.76
C ALA A 62 -10.31 -3.88 12.69
N GLU A 63 -9.89 -3.24 11.60
CA GLU A 63 -10.74 -2.91 10.45
C GLU A 63 -11.15 -4.17 9.70
N TYR A 64 -10.22 -5.06 9.45
CA TYR A 64 -10.50 -6.32 8.75
C TYR A 64 -11.42 -7.26 9.56
N ALA A 65 -11.33 -7.24 10.90
CA ALA A 65 -12.23 -7.99 11.78
C ALA A 65 -13.71 -7.57 11.59
N LYS A 66 -13.97 -6.30 11.34
CA LYS A 66 -15.34 -5.81 11.04
C LYS A 66 -15.87 -6.42 9.74
N PHE A 67 -15.03 -6.52 8.73
CA PHE A 67 -15.36 -7.17 7.47
C PHE A 67 -15.68 -8.66 7.68
N LEU A 68 -14.83 -9.39 8.42
CA LEU A 68 -15.07 -10.80 8.72
C LEU A 68 -16.37 -11.01 9.52
N ALA A 69 -16.67 -10.14 10.46
CA ALA A 69 -17.89 -10.21 11.26
C ALA A 69 -19.17 -9.93 10.45
N ALA A 70 -19.10 -8.99 9.50
CA ALA A 70 -20.23 -8.62 8.65
C ALA A 70 -20.50 -9.67 7.55
N ASP A 71 -19.49 -10.41 7.12
CA ASP A 71 -19.53 -11.36 6.01
C ASP A 71 -19.74 -12.81 6.49
N SER A 72 -20.55 -12.98 7.53
CA SER A 72 -20.83 -14.29 8.16
C SER A 72 -21.35 -15.38 7.21
N HIS A 73 -21.75 -15.01 5.99
CA HIS A 73 -22.25 -15.93 4.98
C HIS A 73 -21.16 -16.47 4.03
N HIS A 74 -19.96 -15.91 4.02
CA HIS A 74 -18.87 -16.33 3.15
C HIS A 74 -17.87 -17.30 3.82
N LYS A 75 -18.37 -18.20 4.65
CA LYS A 75 -17.79 -19.46 5.12
C LYS A 75 -16.26 -19.58 5.02
N GLY A 76 -15.52 -18.74 5.71
CA GLY A 76 -14.11 -18.97 6.00
C GLY A 76 -13.09 -18.70 4.88
N HIS A 77 -13.52 -18.42 3.66
CA HIS A 77 -12.61 -18.18 2.54
C HIS A 77 -11.85 -16.85 2.57
N ARG A 78 -12.20 -15.94 3.48
CA ARG A 78 -11.62 -14.58 3.58
C ARG A 78 -10.85 -14.35 4.87
N LYS A 79 -10.75 -15.36 5.72
CA LYS A 79 -9.91 -15.33 6.91
C LYS A 79 -8.45 -15.49 6.48
N PRO A 80 -7.56 -14.52 6.73
CA PRO A 80 -6.16 -14.62 6.36
C PRO A 80 -5.46 -15.81 7.03
N LEU A 81 -4.48 -16.40 6.35
CA LEU A 81 -3.77 -17.59 6.80
C LEU A 81 -3.18 -17.47 8.22
N HIS A 82 -2.68 -16.27 8.57
CA HIS A 82 -2.01 -16.01 9.86
C HIS A 82 -2.89 -15.25 10.86
N TRP A 83 -4.21 -15.27 10.68
CA TRP A 83 -5.15 -14.46 11.49
C TRP A 83 -5.05 -14.70 13.00
N ASP A 84 -4.87 -15.93 13.39
CA ASP A 84 -4.82 -16.33 14.81
C ASP A 84 -3.38 -16.42 15.35
N ASP A 85 -2.36 -16.07 14.57
CA ASP A 85 -0.96 -16.07 15.02
C ASP A 85 -0.71 -14.83 15.88
N PRO A 86 -0.25 -15.00 17.16
CA PRO A 86 -0.04 -13.87 18.06
C PRO A 86 1.00 -12.85 17.60
N ASN A 87 1.88 -13.21 16.67
CA ASN A 87 2.84 -12.27 16.09
C ASN A 87 2.17 -11.27 15.12
N PHE A 88 1.00 -11.62 14.56
CA PHE A 88 0.31 -10.87 13.52
C PHE A 88 -1.10 -10.40 13.90
N SER A 89 -1.56 -10.68 15.12
CA SER A 89 -2.97 -10.51 15.52
C SER A 89 -3.27 -9.24 16.33
N HIS A 90 -2.27 -8.36 16.54
CA HIS A 90 -2.54 -7.11 17.27
C HIS A 90 -3.52 -6.23 16.46
N PRO A 91 -4.57 -5.67 17.09
CA PRO A 91 -5.61 -4.90 16.38
C PRO A 91 -5.10 -3.78 15.49
N GLU A 92 -4.04 -3.08 15.89
CA GLU A 92 -3.44 -1.97 15.15
C GLU A 92 -2.31 -2.38 14.19
N GLN A 93 -1.94 -3.65 14.11
CA GLN A 93 -1.06 -4.13 13.05
C GLN A 93 -1.82 -4.17 11.71
N PRO A 94 -1.12 -4.00 10.57
CA PRO A 94 -1.73 -4.24 9.29
C PRO A 94 -2.18 -5.71 9.18
N VAL A 95 -3.33 -5.95 8.58
CA VAL A 95 -3.73 -7.31 8.23
C VAL A 95 -2.70 -7.90 7.28
N VAL A 96 -2.23 -9.11 7.58
CA VAL A 96 -1.27 -9.85 6.75
C VAL A 96 -1.91 -11.10 6.13
N ALA A 97 -1.34 -11.53 5.02
CA ALA A 97 -1.77 -12.70 4.27
C ALA A 97 -3.22 -12.67 3.72
N PRO A 98 -3.86 -11.51 3.46
CA PRO A 98 -5.01 -11.54 2.58
C PRO A 98 -4.53 -11.86 1.16
N SER A 99 -5.27 -12.70 0.42
CA SER A 99 -5.11 -12.79 -1.02
C SER A 99 -5.54 -11.48 -1.70
N TRP A 100 -5.20 -11.31 -2.96
CA TRP A 100 -5.69 -10.16 -3.73
C TRP A 100 -7.22 -10.13 -3.80
N PHE A 101 -7.84 -11.31 -3.93
CA PHE A 101 -9.30 -11.43 -3.95
C PHE A 101 -9.95 -11.04 -2.61
N ASP A 102 -9.31 -11.36 -1.50
CA ASP A 102 -9.76 -10.94 -0.17
C ASP A 102 -9.68 -9.43 0.00
N ALA A 103 -8.61 -8.81 -0.48
CA ALA A 103 -8.44 -7.36 -0.46
C ALA A 103 -9.51 -6.64 -1.31
N VAL A 104 -9.83 -7.16 -2.49
CA VAL A 104 -10.91 -6.65 -3.34
C VAL A 104 -12.26 -6.81 -2.64
N ALA A 105 -12.54 -7.97 -2.07
CA ALA A 105 -13.78 -8.21 -1.35
C ALA A 105 -13.97 -7.27 -0.14
N TYR A 106 -12.88 -6.96 0.57
CA TYR A 106 -12.91 -5.94 1.62
C TYR A 106 -13.31 -4.57 1.05
N CYS A 107 -12.73 -4.17 -0.08
CA CYS A 107 -13.08 -2.91 -0.74
C CYS A 107 -14.56 -2.86 -1.17
N GLU A 108 -15.07 -3.95 -1.70
CA GLU A 108 -16.49 -4.08 -2.11
C GLU A 108 -17.43 -3.99 -0.90
N TRP A 109 -17.11 -4.68 0.19
CA TRP A 109 -17.84 -4.58 1.45
C TRP A 109 -17.86 -3.16 2.00
N LEU A 110 -16.69 -2.50 2.05
CA LEU A 110 -16.57 -1.13 2.54
C LEU A 110 -17.35 -0.15 1.66
N SER A 111 -17.35 -0.38 0.35
CA SER A 111 -18.12 0.42 -0.61
C SER A 111 -19.61 0.28 -0.38
N ALA A 112 -20.11 -0.92 -0.19
CA ALA A 112 -21.52 -1.18 0.10
C ALA A 112 -21.96 -0.56 1.43
N LEU A 113 -21.11 -0.65 2.45
CA LEU A 113 -21.39 -0.10 3.78
C LEU A 113 -21.44 1.43 3.80
N THR A 114 -20.57 2.07 3.02
CA THR A 114 -20.37 3.53 3.07
C THR A 114 -21.05 4.29 1.94
N HIS A 115 -21.54 3.57 0.93
CA HIS A 115 -22.06 4.15 -0.32
C HIS A 115 -21.01 5.01 -1.07
N LYS A 116 -19.71 4.69 -0.89
CA LYS A 116 -18.57 5.32 -1.56
C LYS A 116 -17.80 4.26 -2.32
N ARG A 117 -17.11 4.64 -3.38
CA ARG A 117 -16.39 3.67 -4.22
C ARG A 117 -14.97 3.43 -3.69
N TYR A 118 -14.82 2.45 -2.82
CA TYR A 118 -13.52 1.95 -2.36
C TYR A 118 -12.99 0.87 -3.30
N ARG A 119 -11.69 0.87 -3.49
CA ARG A 119 -10.96 -0.07 -4.34
C ARG A 119 -9.50 -0.16 -3.90
N LEU A 120 -8.74 -1.07 -4.49
CA LEU A 120 -7.29 -1.02 -4.41
C LEU A 120 -6.78 0.15 -5.27
N PRO A 121 -5.65 0.80 -4.89
CA PRO A 121 -4.99 1.76 -5.75
C PRO A 121 -4.45 1.07 -7.00
N THR A 122 -4.37 1.77 -8.11
CA THR A 122 -3.55 1.32 -9.24
C THR A 122 -2.07 1.41 -8.88
N GLU A 123 -1.24 0.70 -9.60
CA GLU A 123 0.21 0.74 -9.41
C GLU A 123 0.77 2.16 -9.58
N ALA A 124 0.25 2.91 -10.55
CA ALA A 124 0.64 4.28 -10.80
C ALA A 124 0.15 5.26 -9.70
N GLU A 125 -1.07 5.07 -9.20
CA GLU A 125 -1.58 5.84 -8.06
C GLU A 125 -0.72 5.61 -6.82
N TRP A 126 -0.34 4.36 -6.55
CA TRP A 126 0.51 4.02 -5.43
C TRP A 126 1.88 4.72 -5.52
N GLU A 127 2.54 4.67 -6.69
CA GLU A 127 3.86 5.30 -6.86
C GLU A 127 3.78 6.83 -6.74
N ARG A 128 2.76 7.46 -7.34
CA ARG A 128 2.53 8.89 -7.17
C ARG A 128 2.36 9.27 -5.70
N ALA A 129 1.56 8.50 -4.98
CA ALA A 129 1.32 8.72 -3.56
C ALA A 129 2.60 8.53 -2.73
N ALA A 130 3.38 7.49 -3.02
CA ALA A 130 4.65 7.21 -2.35
C ALA A 130 5.68 8.33 -2.55
N ARG A 131 5.76 8.90 -3.76
CA ARG A 131 6.66 10.03 -4.05
C ARG A 131 6.30 11.32 -3.33
N GLY A 132 5.08 11.46 -2.84
CA GLY A 132 4.67 12.61 -2.02
C GLY A 132 4.76 13.96 -2.74
N GLY A 133 4.64 14.00 -4.06
CA GLY A 133 4.77 15.21 -4.88
C GLY A 133 6.20 15.64 -5.18
N ALA A 134 7.21 14.92 -4.69
CA ALA A 134 8.61 15.16 -5.03
C ALA A 134 9.03 14.27 -6.20
N GLU A 135 9.58 14.86 -7.24
CA GLU A 135 10.17 14.11 -8.35
C GLU A 135 11.47 13.44 -7.91
N GLN A 136 11.72 12.24 -8.41
CA GLN A 136 12.99 11.51 -8.33
C GLN A 136 13.49 11.16 -6.92
N LYS A 137 12.65 11.21 -5.89
CA LYS A 137 13.01 10.66 -4.58
C LYS A 137 13.08 9.14 -4.64
N LEU A 138 14.14 8.59 -4.09
CA LEU A 138 14.38 7.15 -4.09
C LEU A 138 13.36 6.41 -3.21
N TYR A 139 13.12 6.93 -2.01
CA TYR A 139 12.19 6.35 -1.03
C TYR A 139 11.07 7.34 -0.67
N PRO A 140 9.94 6.85 -0.14
CA PRO A 140 8.86 7.72 0.31
C PRO A 140 9.25 8.75 1.38
N TRP A 141 10.27 8.45 2.18
CA TRP A 141 10.82 9.33 3.22
C TRP A 141 12.01 10.19 2.73
N GLY A 142 12.49 10.03 1.50
CA GLY A 142 13.62 10.77 0.90
C GLY A 142 14.66 9.85 0.28
N ASP A 143 15.92 10.30 0.26
CA ASP A 143 17.01 9.56 -0.40
C ASP A 143 17.86 8.74 0.59
N ALA A 144 17.61 8.89 1.89
CA ALA A 144 18.30 8.12 2.91
C ALA A 144 17.86 6.65 2.89
N PRO A 145 18.80 5.68 2.96
CA PRO A 145 18.46 4.27 2.96
C PRO A 145 17.66 3.89 4.20
N LEU A 146 16.87 2.81 4.11
CA LEU A 146 15.99 2.34 5.19
C LEU A 146 16.76 2.09 6.49
N GLU A 147 18.01 1.64 6.40
CA GLU A 147 18.89 1.38 7.54
C GLU A 147 19.25 2.65 8.34
N SER A 148 19.06 3.82 7.76
CA SER A 148 19.28 5.11 8.44
C SER A 148 18.08 5.56 9.26
N LEU A 149 16.92 4.91 9.14
CA LEU A 149 15.76 5.24 9.96
C LEU A 149 16.03 4.95 11.43
N GLU A 150 15.50 5.82 12.28
CA GLU A 150 15.64 5.69 13.72
C GLU A 150 15.19 4.30 14.21
N ASN A 151 16.02 3.70 15.05
CA ASN A 151 15.78 2.38 15.62
C ASN A 151 15.61 1.23 14.61
N TYR A 152 16.06 1.39 13.37
CA TYR A 152 15.93 0.38 12.32
C TYR A 152 16.35 -1.02 12.78
N ALA A 153 17.50 -1.16 13.44
CA ALA A 153 18.03 -2.45 13.88
C ALA A 153 17.12 -3.20 14.88
N SER A 154 16.23 -2.49 15.58
CA SER A 154 15.30 -3.07 16.54
C SER A 154 13.88 -3.23 16.02
N ARG A 155 13.55 -2.64 14.86
CA ARG A 155 12.23 -2.67 14.25
C ARG A 155 12.07 -3.88 13.32
N TRP A 156 10.84 -4.28 13.07
CA TRP A 156 10.42 -5.27 12.06
C TRP A 156 11.18 -6.61 12.08
N LYS A 157 11.57 -7.12 13.24
CA LYS A 157 12.37 -8.36 13.31
C LYS A 157 11.59 -9.63 12.99
N THR A 158 10.34 -9.70 13.41
CA THR A 158 9.54 -10.94 13.37
C THR A 158 8.14 -10.75 12.81
N ALA A 159 7.67 -9.51 12.75
CA ALA A 159 6.32 -9.16 12.33
C ALA A 159 6.24 -7.68 11.94
N PRO A 160 5.18 -7.25 11.26
CA PRO A 160 4.94 -5.83 11.03
C PRO A 160 4.67 -5.10 12.34
N GLU A 161 4.98 -3.81 12.35
CA GLU A 161 4.62 -2.91 13.45
C GLU A 161 3.15 -2.51 13.38
N ARG A 162 2.64 -1.89 14.44
CA ARG A 162 1.39 -1.16 14.40
C ARG A 162 1.47 -0.07 13.35
N VAL A 163 0.40 0.17 12.61
CA VAL A 163 0.38 1.22 11.59
C VAL A 163 0.56 2.61 12.20
N GLY A 164 1.07 3.55 11.39
CA GLY A 164 1.25 4.93 11.82
C GLY A 164 2.50 5.18 12.69
N ARG A 165 3.44 4.23 12.75
CA ARG A 165 4.69 4.36 13.52
C ARG A 165 5.82 5.01 12.76
N ALA A 166 5.82 4.92 11.43
CA ALA A 166 6.79 5.59 10.59
C ALA A 166 6.40 7.06 10.39
N GLU A 167 7.37 7.90 10.02
CA GLU A 167 7.08 9.28 9.61
C GLU A 167 6.16 9.31 8.38
N ARG A 168 5.29 10.31 8.36
CA ARG A 168 4.44 10.59 7.21
C ARG A 168 5.26 11.13 6.04
N ASN A 169 4.95 10.67 4.83
CA ASN A 169 5.46 11.38 3.66
C ASN A 169 4.76 12.76 3.49
N ALA A 170 5.17 13.52 2.50
CA ALA A 170 4.66 14.89 2.29
C ALA A 170 3.14 14.95 1.98
N TYR A 171 2.52 13.85 1.56
CA TYR A 171 1.06 13.77 1.42
C TYR A 171 0.34 13.33 2.71
N GLY A 172 1.07 12.97 3.76
CA GLY A 172 0.48 12.55 5.03
C GLY A 172 0.22 11.05 5.13
N LEU A 173 0.85 10.24 4.27
CA LEU A 173 0.72 8.78 4.27
C LEU A 173 1.76 8.15 5.19
N PHE A 174 1.32 7.25 6.05
CA PHE A 174 2.17 6.46 6.94
C PHE A 174 2.57 5.13 6.31
N ASP A 175 3.72 4.62 6.69
CA ASP A 175 4.23 3.28 6.39
C ASP A 175 4.29 2.93 4.89
N ILE A 176 4.07 3.89 4.00
CA ILE A 176 4.15 3.67 2.57
C ILE A 176 5.60 3.35 2.18
N GLY A 177 5.80 2.23 1.53
CA GLY A 177 7.13 1.69 1.22
C GLY A 177 7.74 0.81 2.31
N ALA A 178 7.06 0.61 3.45
CA ALA A 178 7.53 -0.21 4.56
C ALA A 178 6.39 -1.04 5.19
N ASN A 179 6.69 -1.78 6.21
CA ASN A 179 5.78 -2.56 7.06
C ASN A 179 5.21 -3.80 6.36
N VAL A 180 4.40 -3.67 5.32
CA VAL A 180 3.93 -4.77 4.47
C VAL A 180 3.96 -4.37 2.98
N HIS A 181 4.15 -5.35 2.10
CA HIS A 181 3.90 -5.16 0.68
C HIS A 181 2.41 -4.87 0.46
N GLU A 182 2.08 -3.94 -0.42
CA GLU A 182 0.71 -3.52 -0.64
C GLU A 182 0.21 -3.98 -2.01
N TRP A 183 -0.90 -4.71 -2.03
CA TRP A 183 -1.60 -5.09 -3.24
C TRP A 183 -2.07 -3.87 -4.04
N CYS A 184 -1.86 -3.91 -5.36
CA CYS A 184 -2.43 -2.97 -6.31
C CYS A 184 -3.50 -3.64 -7.17
N ALA A 185 -4.32 -2.83 -7.83
CA ALA A 185 -5.41 -3.32 -8.68
C ALA A 185 -4.91 -4.02 -9.95
N ASP A 186 -3.77 -3.59 -10.48
CA ASP A 186 -3.24 -3.92 -11.78
C ASP A 186 -2.81 -5.38 -11.90
N TRP A 187 -3.02 -5.96 -13.08
CA TRP A 187 -2.21 -7.08 -13.51
C TRP A 187 -0.78 -6.62 -13.75
N PHE A 188 0.18 -7.48 -13.47
CA PHE A 188 1.59 -7.20 -13.67
C PHE A 188 2.09 -7.69 -15.01
N ASP A 189 2.78 -6.80 -15.72
CA ASP A 189 3.60 -7.12 -16.87
C ASP A 189 4.94 -6.35 -16.74
N ALA A 190 6.06 -7.04 -16.93
CA ALA A 190 7.39 -6.45 -16.80
C ALA A 190 7.67 -5.37 -17.86
N ASP A 191 7.07 -5.51 -19.04
CA ASP A 191 7.29 -4.62 -20.19
C ASP A 191 6.20 -3.55 -20.33
N TYR A 192 5.23 -3.51 -19.42
CA TYR A 192 4.07 -2.61 -19.51
C TYR A 192 4.45 -1.13 -19.66
N TYR A 193 5.55 -0.68 -19.08
CA TYR A 193 5.97 0.73 -19.13
C TYR A 193 6.30 1.21 -20.57
N HIS A 194 6.63 0.29 -21.48
CA HIS A 194 6.84 0.61 -22.89
C HIS A 194 5.55 0.97 -23.65
N VAL A 195 4.41 0.56 -23.14
CA VAL A 195 3.09 0.73 -23.79
C VAL A 195 2.06 1.40 -22.89
N SER A 196 2.46 1.79 -21.67
CA SER A 196 1.58 2.44 -20.70
C SER A 196 0.97 3.71 -21.26
N PRO A 197 -0.36 3.91 -21.15
CA PRO A 197 -0.96 5.19 -21.48
C PRO A 197 -0.47 6.27 -20.51
N GLU A 198 -0.40 7.50 -21.00
CA GLU A 198 0.03 8.63 -20.18
C GLU A 198 -0.96 9.03 -19.09
N ARG A 199 -2.25 8.68 -19.24
CA ARG A 199 -3.30 9.09 -18.28
C ARG A 199 -3.94 7.90 -17.60
N ASN A 200 -3.89 7.92 -16.26
CA ASN A 200 -4.54 6.95 -15.37
C ASN A 200 -4.32 5.49 -15.80
N PRO A 201 -3.07 5.04 -16.00
CA PRO A 201 -2.79 3.68 -16.43
C PRO A 201 -3.35 2.68 -15.42
N GLN A 202 -3.94 1.60 -15.93
CA GLN A 202 -4.63 0.56 -15.14
C GLN A 202 -3.91 -0.79 -15.18
N GLY A 203 -2.71 -0.84 -15.77
CA GLY A 203 -2.03 -2.09 -16.08
C GLY A 203 -2.60 -2.79 -17.32
N PRO A 204 -2.03 -3.93 -17.71
CA PRO A 204 -2.56 -4.72 -18.80
C PRO A 204 -3.95 -5.29 -18.47
N PRO A 205 -4.78 -5.60 -19.49
CA PRO A 205 -6.16 -6.05 -19.29
C PRO A 205 -6.25 -7.45 -18.64
N GLU A 206 -5.19 -8.24 -18.77
CA GLU A 206 -5.10 -9.61 -18.21
C GLU A 206 -3.67 -9.92 -17.80
N GLY A 207 -3.49 -10.94 -17.00
CA GLY A 207 -2.18 -11.40 -16.52
C GLY A 207 -2.29 -12.63 -15.62
N LYS A 208 -1.15 -13.08 -15.13
CA LYS A 208 -1.06 -14.21 -14.18
C LYS A 208 -0.71 -13.76 -12.77
N ARG A 209 -0.23 -12.54 -12.61
CA ARG A 209 0.25 -12.00 -11.34
C ARG A 209 -0.33 -10.60 -11.14
N LYS A 210 -0.63 -10.25 -9.92
CA LYS A 210 -1.05 -8.91 -9.54
C LYS A 210 0.14 -8.10 -9.06
N SER A 211 0.15 -6.81 -9.41
CA SER A 211 1.16 -5.87 -8.94
C SER A 211 1.05 -5.67 -7.44
N SER A 212 2.20 -5.53 -6.81
CA SER A 212 2.33 -5.10 -5.42
C SER A 212 3.47 -4.11 -5.28
N ARG A 213 3.42 -3.28 -4.28
CA ARG A 213 4.37 -2.19 -4.08
C ARG A 213 4.79 -2.08 -2.62
N GLY A 214 5.95 -1.41 -2.44
CA GLY A 214 6.53 -1.15 -1.13
C GLY A 214 7.31 -2.33 -0.57
N GLY A 215 8.13 -2.02 0.43
CA GLY A 215 8.85 -3.01 1.22
C GLY A 215 7.99 -3.59 2.34
N SER A 216 8.57 -4.51 3.09
CA SER A 216 7.90 -5.18 4.19
C SER A 216 8.79 -5.31 5.43
N TRP A 217 8.22 -5.80 6.52
CA TRP A 217 8.92 -6.10 7.75
C TRP A 217 10.09 -7.08 7.61
N ARG A 218 10.21 -7.77 6.47
CA ARG A 218 11.34 -8.65 6.14
C ARG A 218 12.60 -7.93 5.65
N HIS A 219 12.61 -6.59 5.68
CA HIS A 219 13.79 -5.76 5.38
C HIS A 219 14.41 -5.92 3.98
N GLN A 220 13.58 -6.01 2.97
CA GLN A 220 14.08 -5.95 1.59
C GLN A 220 14.14 -4.50 1.10
N THR A 221 15.17 -3.76 1.54
CA THR A 221 15.34 -2.32 1.23
C THR A 221 15.20 -1.96 -0.24
N LYS A 222 15.69 -2.82 -1.13
CA LYS A 222 15.56 -2.59 -2.59
C LYS A 222 14.14 -2.46 -3.09
N VAL A 223 13.15 -3.09 -2.41
CA VAL A 223 11.73 -3.02 -2.77
C VAL A 223 10.98 -1.92 -2.03
N SER A 224 11.63 -1.22 -1.08
CA SER A 224 11.07 -0.05 -0.40
C SER A 224 11.15 1.24 -1.24
N ARG A 225 11.88 1.23 -2.36
CA ARG A 225 11.97 2.38 -3.26
C ARG A 225 10.62 2.68 -3.91
N CYS A 226 10.35 3.97 -4.16
CA CYS A 226 9.11 4.40 -4.80
C CYS A 226 8.86 3.67 -6.14
N ALA A 227 9.91 3.50 -6.95
CA ALA A 227 9.82 2.89 -8.27
C ALA A 227 9.84 1.35 -8.25
N ALA A 228 10.20 0.71 -7.13
CA ALA A 228 10.34 -0.74 -7.08
C ALA A 228 9.02 -1.45 -7.35
N ARG A 229 9.03 -2.39 -8.28
CA ARG A 229 7.87 -3.18 -8.70
C ARG A 229 8.00 -4.62 -8.20
N SER A 230 6.91 -5.15 -7.70
CA SER A 230 6.77 -6.54 -7.27
C SER A 230 5.47 -7.13 -7.78
N SER A 231 5.39 -8.45 -7.79
CA SER A 231 4.16 -9.14 -8.16
C SER A 231 4.16 -10.57 -7.62
N ILE A 232 2.97 -11.07 -7.30
CA ILE A 232 2.73 -12.48 -6.99
C ILE A 232 1.38 -12.92 -7.59
N PRO A 233 1.14 -14.24 -7.73
CA PRO A 233 -0.18 -14.74 -8.10
C PRO A 233 -1.26 -14.24 -7.13
N PRO A 234 -2.47 -13.89 -7.61
CA PRO A 234 -3.49 -13.23 -6.80
C PRO A 234 -4.06 -14.09 -5.65
N GLU A 235 -3.93 -15.40 -5.74
CA GLU A 235 -4.37 -16.36 -4.70
C GLU A 235 -3.37 -16.54 -3.56
N PHE A 236 -2.14 -16.04 -3.67
CA PHE A 236 -1.10 -16.25 -2.67
C PHE A 236 -1.33 -15.40 -1.41
N GLN A 237 -0.95 -15.99 -0.27
CA GLN A 237 -1.17 -15.45 1.07
C GLN A 237 0.14 -15.45 1.87
N TYR A 238 0.97 -14.44 1.65
CA TYR A 238 2.24 -14.28 2.38
C TYR A 238 2.09 -13.36 3.59
N ALA A 239 2.74 -13.71 4.68
CA ALA A 239 2.71 -12.97 5.95
C ALA A 239 3.30 -11.55 5.88
N ASP A 240 3.92 -11.18 4.79
CA ASP A 240 4.46 -9.85 4.54
C ASP A 240 3.68 -9.05 3.48
N TYR A 241 2.50 -9.54 3.09
CA TYR A 241 1.55 -8.87 2.19
C TYR A 241 0.33 -8.38 2.95
N GLY A 242 -0.06 -7.16 2.65
CA GLY A 242 -1.28 -6.49 3.09
C GLY A 242 -1.79 -5.56 1.99
N PHE A 243 -2.56 -4.55 2.34
CA PHE A 243 -3.08 -3.58 1.38
C PHE A 243 -3.54 -2.29 2.07
N ARG A 244 -3.68 -1.24 1.30
CA ARG A 244 -4.45 -0.04 1.68
C ARG A 244 -5.53 0.23 0.66
N VAL A 245 -6.57 0.92 1.07
CA VAL A 245 -7.69 1.23 0.19
C VAL A 245 -7.55 2.61 -0.43
N ALA A 246 -7.92 2.70 -1.69
CA ALA A 246 -8.14 3.96 -2.39
C ALA A 246 -9.64 4.23 -2.51
N ARG A 247 -10.00 5.49 -2.74
CA ARG A 247 -11.37 5.91 -2.97
C ARG A 247 -11.42 6.95 -4.08
N ASP A 248 -12.38 6.79 -4.97
CA ASP A 248 -12.66 7.82 -5.97
C ASP A 248 -13.29 9.04 -5.30
N LEU A 249 -12.98 10.24 -5.81
CA LEU A 249 -13.65 11.45 -5.35
C LEU A 249 -15.14 11.38 -5.70
N ALA A 250 -15.98 11.87 -4.81
CA ALA A 250 -17.39 12.08 -5.10
C ALA A 250 -17.51 13.06 -6.27
N ARG A 251 -18.24 12.66 -7.31
CA ARG A 251 -18.56 13.53 -8.44
C ARG A 251 -19.69 14.50 -8.06
#